data_d5821a7d69402fea0282dd1a943579ba
#
_entry.id   d5821a7d69402fea0282dd1a943579ba
#
_cell.length_a   1.000
_cell.length_b   1.000
_cell.length_c   1.000
_cell.angle_alpha   90.00
_cell.angle_beta   90.00
_cell.angle_gamma   90.00
#
_symmetry.space_group_name_H-M   'P 1'
#
loop_
_entity.id
_entity.type
_entity.pdbx_description
1 polymer ?
#
loop_
_entity_poly.entity_id
_entity_poly.type
_entity_poly.pdbx_seq_one_letter_code
_entity_poly.pdbx_strand_id
1 'polypeptide(L)' 'MTPIEKTTDEILRLAAEHFKVPREQLSAGDDFFKKLGINSLQALDLLTRIEQHFHIELPDYELQGVSDFRTLAERIQSRL' A
#
# COMPACT_ATOMS: atom_id res chain seq x y z
N MET A 1 1.23 15.33 -11.88
CA MET A 1 1.04 14.38 -10.75
C MET A 1 1.98 14.73 -9.61
N THR A 2 1.45 14.85 -8.40
CA THR A 2 2.28 15.14 -7.22
C THR A 2 3.07 13.90 -6.81
N PRO A 3 4.15 14.05 -6.02
CA PRO A 3 4.91 12.88 -5.54
C PRO A 3 4.04 11.89 -4.77
N ILE A 4 3.10 12.37 -3.94
CA ILE A 4 2.22 11.48 -3.17
C ILE A 4 1.24 10.74 -4.08
N GLU A 5 0.75 11.37 -5.12
CA GLU A 5 -0.15 10.72 -6.08
C GLU A 5 0.59 9.63 -6.85
N LYS A 6 1.82 9.90 -7.24
CA LYS A 6 2.65 8.92 -7.94
C LYS A 6 2.95 7.71 -7.04
N THR A 7 3.31 7.96 -5.79
CA THR A 7 3.58 6.91 -4.82
C THR A 7 2.31 6.08 -4.58
N THR A 8 1.17 6.74 -4.41
CA THR A 8 -0.11 6.07 -4.22
C THR A 8 -0.44 5.18 -5.42
N ASP A 9 -0.26 5.69 -6.63
CA ASP A 9 -0.53 4.92 -7.84
C ASP A 9 0.36 3.67 -7.94
N GLU A 10 1.63 3.80 -7.60
CA GLU A 10 2.54 2.65 -7.60
C GLU A 10 2.13 1.60 -6.58
N ILE A 11 1.71 2.03 -5.39
CA ILE A 11 1.24 1.11 -4.34
C ILE A 11 -0.01 0.37 -4.81
N LEU A 12 -0.95 1.09 -5.41
CA LEU A 12 -2.18 0.49 -5.94
C LEU A 12 -1.87 -0.54 -7.03
N ARG A 13 -0.92 -0.22 -7.90
CA ARG A 13 -0.48 -1.14 -8.94
C ARG A 13 0.16 -2.39 -8.36
N LEU A 14 1.02 -2.23 -7.36
CA LEU A 14 1.66 -3.36 -6.69
C LEU A 14 0.63 -4.25 -5.99
N ALA A 15 -0.35 -3.63 -5.33
CA ALA A 15 -1.42 -4.38 -4.67
C ALA A 15 -2.26 -5.16 -5.68
N ALA A 16 -2.59 -4.53 -6.79
CA ALA A 16 -3.36 -5.18 -7.85
C ALA A 16 -2.62 -6.41 -8.41
N GLU A 17 -1.32 -6.26 -8.65
CA GLU A 17 -0.49 -7.37 -9.14
C GLU A 17 -0.35 -8.46 -8.09
N HIS A 18 -0.13 -8.09 -6.85
CA HIS A 18 0.10 -9.04 -5.76
C HIS A 18 -1.12 -9.91 -5.49
N PHE A 19 -2.30 -9.31 -5.48
CA PHE A 19 -3.55 -10.02 -5.20
C PHE A 19 -4.34 -10.40 -6.45
N LYS A 20 -3.79 -10.11 -7.62
CA LYS A 20 -4.38 -10.48 -8.92
C LYS A 20 -5.79 -9.94 -9.10
N VAL A 21 -5.95 -8.66 -8.79
CA VAL A 21 -7.20 -7.94 -9.03
C VAL A 21 -6.94 -6.83 -10.05
N PRO A 22 -7.97 -6.42 -10.82
CA PRO A 22 -7.80 -5.30 -11.75
C PRO A 22 -7.44 -4.01 -11.03
N ARG A 23 -6.47 -3.26 -11.56
CA ARG A 23 -6.03 -2.00 -10.96
C ARG A 23 -7.18 -1.01 -10.81
N GLU A 24 -8.07 -0.95 -11.78
CA GLU A 24 -9.19 0.00 -11.79
C GLU A 24 -10.23 -0.27 -10.70
N GLN A 25 -10.17 -1.43 -10.05
CA GLN A 25 -11.05 -1.72 -8.91
C GLN A 25 -10.53 -1.14 -7.60
N LEU A 26 -9.30 -0.64 -7.58
CA LEU A 26 -8.68 -0.11 -6.38
C LEU A 26 -8.58 1.40 -6.42
N SER A 27 -8.89 2.05 -5.31
CA SER A 27 -8.80 3.50 -5.15
C SER A 27 -8.02 3.84 -3.89
N ALA A 28 -7.43 5.04 -3.88
CA ALA A 28 -6.57 5.49 -2.78
C ALA A 28 -7.27 5.46 -1.42
N GLY A 29 -8.56 5.79 -1.39
CA GLY A 29 -9.34 5.82 -0.14
C GLY A 29 -9.87 4.48 0.31
N ASP A 30 -9.66 3.41 -0.46
CA ASP A 30 -10.17 2.09 -0.09
C ASP A 30 -9.42 1.51 1.09
N ASP A 31 -10.18 0.94 2.03
CA ASP A 31 -9.61 0.12 3.11
C ASP A 31 -9.16 -1.20 2.48
N PHE A 32 -7.85 -1.43 2.44
CA PHE A 32 -7.33 -2.60 1.73
C PHE A 32 -7.72 -3.93 2.38
N PHE A 33 -7.97 -3.96 3.69
CA PHE A 33 -8.47 -5.18 4.34
C PHE A 33 -9.86 -5.53 3.85
N LYS A 34 -10.74 -4.54 3.78
CA LYS A 34 -12.13 -4.74 3.34
C LYS A 34 -12.22 -4.95 1.84
N LYS A 35 -11.52 -4.13 1.09
CA LYS A 35 -11.59 -4.15 -0.38
C LYS A 35 -11.03 -5.44 -0.95
N LEU A 36 -9.91 -5.89 -0.40
CA LEU A 36 -9.24 -7.10 -0.89
C LEU A 36 -9.64 -8.36 -0.13
N GLY A 37 -10.34 -8.21 0.99
CA GLY A 37 -10.73 -9.35 1.81
C GLY A 37 -9.55 -10.09 2.42
N ILE A 38 -8.48 -9.36 2.76
CA ILE A 38 -7.24 -9.95 3.25
C ILE A 38 -7.11 -9.82 4.75
N ASN A 39 -6.26 -10.67 5.34
CA ASN A 39 -5.92 -10.61 6.75
C ASN A 39 -4.59 -9.90 6.96
N SER A 40 -4.16 -9.77 8.23
CA SER A 40 -2.92 -9.05 8.57
C SER A 40 -1.68 -9.70 7.96
N LEU A 41 -1.62 -11.02 7.89
CA LEU A 41 -0.48 -11.72 7.29
C LEU A 41 -0.35 -11.40 5.80
N GLN A 42 -1.47 -11.38 5.10
CA GLN A 42 -1.49 -11.04 3.69
C GLN A 42 -1.11 -9.58 3.46
N ALA A 43 -1.55 -8.70 4.36
CA ALA A 43 -1.16 -7.29 4.29
C ALA A 43 0.34 -7.12 4.51
N LEU A 44 0.94 -7.89 5.42
CA LEU A 44 2.38 -7.87 5.65
C LEU A 44 3.16 -8.36 4.43
N ASP A 45 2.64 -9.36 3.72
CA ASP A 45 3.26 -9.83 2.48
C ASP A 45 3.30 -8.73 1.43
N LEU A 46 2.19 -8.02 1.26
CA LEU A 46 2.15 -6.89 0.35
C LEU A 46 3.12 -5.80 0.78
N LEU A 47 3.14 -5.51 2.08
CA LEU A 47 4.03 -4.48 2.61
C LEU A 47 5.50 -4.82 2.35
N THR A 48 5.89 -6.08 2.53
CA THR A 48 7.24 -6.52 2.23
C THR A 48 7.60 -6.25 0.77
N ARG A 49 6.68 -6.54 -0.12
CA ARG A 49 6.88 -6.27 -1.55
C ARG A 49 7.03 -4.77 -1.82
N ILE A 50 6.23 -3.95 -1.16
CA ILE A 50 6.29 -2.50 -1.29
C ILE A 50 7.64 -1.97 -0.78
N GLU A 51 8.08 -2.45 0.39
CA GLU A 51 9.37 -2.06 0.95
C GLU A 51 10.52 -2.39 0.00
N GLN A 52 10.49 -3.55 -0.60
CA GLN A 52 11.50 -3.97 -1.57
C GLN A 52 11.47 -3.09 -2.82
N HIS A 53 10.29 -2.75 -3.28
CA HIS A 53 10.12 -1.91 -4.47
C HIS A 53 10.68 -0.50 -4.28
N PHE A 54 10.45 0.09 -3.13
CA PHE A 54 10.88 1.45 -2.82
C PHE A 54 12.24 1.51 -2.11
N HIS A 55 12.82 0.36 -1.76
CA HIS A 55 14.08 0.26 -1.02
C HIS A 55 14.04 1.00 0.31
N ILE A 56 12.96 0.79 1.06
CA ILE A 56 12.74 1.41 2.38
C ILE A 56 12.36 0.33 3.39
N GLU A 57 12.40 0.70 4.67
CA GLU A 57 11.88 -0.13 5.74
C GLU A 57 10.83 0.66 6.51
N LEU A 58 9.70 0.01 6.81
CA LEU A 58 8.63 0.59 7.61
C LEU A 58 8.52 -0.18 8.91
N PRO A 59 8.88 0.44 10.05
CA PRO A 59 8.70 -0.22 11.34
C PRO A 59 7.21 -0.43 11.66
N ASP A 60 6.93 -1.44 12.48
CA ASP A 60 5.54 -1.78 12.82
C ASP A 60 4.75 -0.60 13.37
N TYR A 61 5.38 0.27 14.17
CA TYR A 61 4.68 1.41 14.75
C TYR A 61 4.20 2.42 13.69
N GLU A 62 4.86 2.48 12.54
CA GLU A 62 4.45 3.35 11.44
C GLU A 62 3.17 2.84 10.76
N LEU A 63 2.86 1.57 10.95
CA LEU A 63 1.71 0.93 10.33
C LEU A 63 0.47 0.91 11.21
N GLN A 64 0.60 1.32 12.47
CA GLN A 64 -0.54 1.35 13.37
C GLN A 64 -1.56 2.36 12.88
N GLY A 65 -2.81 1.93 12.77
CA GLY A 65 -3.90 2.77 12.29
C GLY A 65 -3.96 2.95 10.78
N VAL A 66 -3.01 2.37 10.03
CA VAL A 66 -3.03 2.43 8.56
C VAL A 66 -3.93 1.32 8.03
N SER A 67 -4.97 1.70 7.28
CA SER A 67 -5.90 0.74 6.69
C SER A 67 -6.21 1.04 5.23
N ASP A 68 -5.91 2.25 4.75
CA ASP A 68 -6.17 2.63 3.37
C ASP A 68 -4.86 2.92 2.62
N PHE A 69 -4.94 2.84 1.30
CA PHE A 69 -3.75 3.00 0.45
C PHE A 69 -3.14 4.39 0.53
N ARG A 70 -3.98 5.42 0.67
CA ARG A 70 -3.48 6.80 0.73
C ARG A 70 -2.65 7.04 1.99
N THR A 71 -3.14 6.60 3.15
CA THR A 71 -2.40 6.72 4.40
C THR A 71 -1.09 5.94 4.32
N LEU A 72 -1.14 4.74 3.74
CA LEU A 72 0.06 3.95 3.52
C LEU A 72 1.05 4.70 2.62
N ALA A 73 0.57 5.31 1.55
CA ALA A 73 1.41 6.09 0.65
C ALA A 73 2.08 7.26 1.38
N GLU A 74 1.36 7.93 2.27
CA GLU A 74 1.91 9.02 3.06
C GLU A 74 3.06 8.54 3.94
N ARG A 75 2.91 7.38 4.58
CA ARG A 75 3.97 6.79 5.41
C ARG A 75 5.19 6.45 4.57
N ILE A 76 4.98 5.89 3.40
CA ILE A 76 6.07 5.53 2.49
C ILE A 76 6.76 6.79 1.98
N GLN A 77 5.98 7.78 1.55
CA GLN A 77 6.52 9.03 1.01
C GLN A 77 7.42 9.72 2.03
N SER A 78 7.08 9.65 3.30
CA SER A 78 7.90 10.27 4.36
C SER A 78 9.26 9.60 4.52
N ARG A 79 9.47 8.43 3.94
CA ARG A 79 10.72 7.68 4.01
C ARG A 79 11.51 7.69 2.71
N LEU A 80 10.98 8.31 1.69
CA LEU A 80 11.66 8.38 0.39
C LEU A 80 12.67 9.52 0.30
#